data_2d2588eab984051dfeb53382d88d12ee
#
_entry.id   2d2588eab984051dfeb53382d88d12ee
#
_cell.length_a   1.000
_cell.length_b   1.000
_cell.length_c   1.000
_cell.angle_alpha   90.00
_cell.angle_beta   90.00
_cell.angle_gamma   90.00
#
_symmetry.space_group_name_H-M   'P 1'
#
loop_
_entity.id
_entity.type
_entity.pdbx_description
1 polymer ?
#
loop_
_entity_poly.entity_id
_entity_poly.type
_entity_poly.pdbx_seq_one_letter_code
_entity_poly.pdbx_strand_id
1 'polypeptide(L)'
;MEKMRMVKLLSCWLLLCGLILLAGCQDRDGERAAAPRTELVYASTKDIRDINPHLYGGEMAAQGMVFEPLVINTAEGVRPWLAESWEISPDGRVYTFHLRRGVMFSDGTPFDAEAVRLNMDAIIANRLRHAWLDMINEIERHEVVDSHTWRLVLKHPYYPTLIELGLLRPFRFISPSCFIDGQTRDGVRGLVGTGPWVLKEHKENQYALFTANASYWGEKPRLQAVRWKVMPDHQAILLALHKGDVDLVFGADGDMLNLDNFDAIRREGRYAAAISQPIASRAILLNAHQPFTRERDVRLALQYAVDKEGIAATILNGSETVAPSLLASTVAYCDLPLEPRVHDPEKAARLLDGAGWLMAADGWRYKDGQRASVRLYYNSQNAQERSIGEYMQADLKKIGVEMKIVGEEKQAFLDRQKSGDFELQYSLSWGTPYDPQSYLSSWRIPAHGDYQAQLGLERKDWLDASITRLMTETDEERRKALYAEVLGYVHDEGVYIPLTYSRTKAVHVRELKGVSFGVSQYEIPFEKMYF
;
A
#
# COMPACT_ATOMS: atom_id res chain seq x y z
N MET A 1 -12.23 30.92 -90.27
CA MET A 1 -11.66 29.54 -89.99
C MET A 1 -10.74 29.55 -88.76
N GLU A 2 -10.13 30.62 -88.36
CA GLU A 2 -9.24 30.73 -87.20
C GLU A 2 -9.93 30.60 -85.85
N LYS A 3 -11.11 31.19 -85.64
CA LYS A 3 -11.84 31.07 -84.36
C LYS A 3 -12.29 29.64 -83.97
N MET A 4 -12.49 28.78 -84.97
CA MET A 4 -12.92 27.38 -84.73
C MET A 4 -11.75 26.43 -84.37
N ARG A 5 -10.52 26.81 -84.78
CA ARG A 5 -9.30 26.08 -84.38
C ARG A 5 -8.87 26.39 -82.93
N MET A 6 -9.04 27.61 -82.47
CA MET A 6 -8.72 28.05 -81.13
C MET A 6 -9.64 27.42 -80.06
N VAL A 7 -10.94 27.25 -80.38
CA VAL A 7 -11.89 26.58 -79.44
C VAL A 7 -11.60 25.07 -79.31
N LYS A 8 -11.16 24.41 -80.40
CA LYS A 8 -10.77 22.98 -80.30
C LYS A 8 -9.46 22.77 -79.55
N LEU A 9 -8.51 23.69 -79.63
CA LEU A 9 -7.26 23.61 -78.81
C LEU A 9 -7.50 23.90 -77.34
N LEU A 10 -8.37 24.87 -77.01
CA LEU A 10 -8.74 25.08 -75.59
C LEU A 10 -9.53 23.92 -74.97
N SER A 11 -10.41 23.28 -75.76
CA SER A 11 -11.15 22.10 -75.28
C SER A 11 -10.24 20.87 -75.06
N CYS A 12 -9.18 20.66 -75.84
CA CYS A 12 -8.21 19.61 -75.64
C CYS A 12 -7.30 19.88 -74.40
N TRP A 13 -6.95 21.12 -74.09
CA TRP A 13 -6.16 21.48 -72.95
C TRP A 13 -6.97 21.36 -71.65
N LEU A 14 -8.25 21.71 -71.62
CA LEU A 14 -9.15 21.52 -70.47
C LEU A 14 -9.43 20.03 -70.20
N LEU A 15 -9.51 19.19 -71.21
CA LEU A 15 -9.64 17.73 -71.03
C LEU A 15 -8.32 17.07 -70.58
N LEU A 16 -7.16 17.57 -71.01
CA LEU A 16 -5.87 17.05 -70.55
C LEU A 16 -5.55 17.48 -69.12
N CYS A 17 -5.90 18.71 -68.68
CA CYS A 17 -5.80 19.15 -67.31
C CYS A 17 -6.80 18.47 -66.37
N GLY A 18 -8.00 18.10 -66.84
CA GLY A 18 -8.98 17.31 -66.09
C GLY A 18 -8.54 15.86 -65.84
N LEU A 19 -7.82 15.27 -66.76
CA LEU A 19 -7.27 13.90 -66.61
C LEU A 19 -6.03 13.85 -65.69
N ILE A 20 -5.26 14.92 -65.58
CA ILE A 20 -4.12 15.02 -64.67
C ILE A 20 -4.59 15.27 -63.22
N LEU A 21 -5.76 15.89 -63.02
CA LEU A 21 -6.36 16.11 -61.71
C LEU A 21 -7.08 14.84 -61.14
N LEU A 22 -7.44 13.88 -61.99
CA LEU A 22 -8.03 12.60 -61.58
C LEU A 22 -7.00 11.48 -61.37
N ALA A 23 -5.75 11.64 -61.76
CA ALA A 23 -4.66 10.71 -61.50
C ALA A 23 -3.87 11.05 -60.20
N GLY A 24 -4.27 12.14 -59.47
CA GLY A 24 -3.58 12.59 -58.24
C GLY A 24 -4.19 12.16 -56.91
N CYS A 25 -5.33 11.46 -56.92
CA CYS A 25 -5.95 10.93 -55.70
C CYS A 25 -5.98 9.39 -55.78
N GLN A 26 -4.84 8.75 -55.97
CA GLN A 26 -4.61 7.45 -55.40
C GLN A 26 -4.10 7.71 -53.98
N ASP A 27 -5.04 7.77 -53.01
CA ASP A 27 -4.74 7.58 -51.63
C ASP A 27 -3.89 6.33 -51.51
N ARG A 28 -2.58 6.54 -51.40
CA ARG A 28 -1.74 5.60 -50.72
C ARG A 28 -2.16 5.64 -49.26
N ASP A 29 -3.23 4.95 -48.94
CA ASP A 29 -3.42 4.40 -47.62
C ASP A 29 -2.29 3.38 -47.38
N GLY A 30 -1.06 3.87 -47.39
CA GLY A 30 -0.04 3.27 -46.59
C GLY A 30 -0.50 3.53 -45.18
N GLU A 31 -1.01 2.52 -44.50
CA GLU A 31 -1.03 2.47 -43.06
C GLU A 31 0.33 2.99 -42.58
N ARG A 32 0.41 4.28 -42.27
CA ARG A 32 1.45 4.76 -41.38
C ARG A 32 1.15 4.01 -40.09
N ALA A 33 1.86 2.93 -39.84
CA ALA A 33 1.88 2.28 -38.56
C ALA A 33 2.00 3.43 -37.53
N ALA A 34 0.96 3.63 -36.77
CA ALA A 34 0.96 4.67 -35.73
C ALA A 34 2.24 4.47 -34.94
N ALA A 35 3.00 5.55 -34.74
CA ALA A 35 4.24 5.44 -33.97
C ALA A 35 3.92 4.71 -32.65
N PRO A 36 4.75 3.75 -32.23
CA PRO A 36 4.47 2.96 -31.04
C PRO A 36 4.22 3.92 -29.87
N ARG A 37 3.15 3.70 -29.18
CA ARG A 37 2.76 4.49 -28.00
C ARG A 37 3.77 4.26 -26.91
N THR A 38 4.37 5.32 -26.36
CA THR A 38 5.47 5.26 -25.39
C THR A 38 5.19 6.02 -24.09
N GLU A 39 4.07 6.76 -24.03
CA GLU A 39 3.60 7.43 -22.82
C GLU A 39 2.39 6.68 -22.25
N LEU A 40 2.44 6.40 -20.95
CA LEU A 40 1.36 5.82 -20.16
C LEU A 40 0.66 6.93 -19.36
N VAL A 41 -0.66 7.00 -19.41
CA VAL A 41 -1.46 7.86 -18.55
C VAL A 41 -2.08 7.04 -17.42
N TYR A 42 -1.59 7.26 -16.21
CA TYR A 42 -2.09 6.67 -14.96
C TYR A 42 -2.97 7.67 -14.22
N ALA A 43 -4.18 7.27 -13.81
CA ALA A 43 -5.06 8.09 -12.97
C ALA A 43 -4.94 7.70 -11.51
N SER A 44 -4.79 8.69 -10.65
CA SER A 44 -4.79 8.55 -9.19
C SER A 44 -5.73 9.59 -8.58
N THR A 45 -6.39 9.25 -7.47
CA THR A 45 -7.16 10.20 -6.67
C THR A 45 -6.28 11.15 -5.87
N LYS A 46 -4.97 10.85 -5.75
CA LYS A 46 -4.01 11.58 -4.92
C LYS A 46 -2.91 12.21 -5.76
N ASP A 47 -2.51 13.41 -5.34
CA ASP A 47 -1.28 14.05 -5.82
C ASP A 47 -0.05 13.33 -5.23
N ILE A 48 1.06 13.31 -5.98
CA ILE A 48 2.33 12.75 -5.51
C ILE A 48 2.91 13.51 -4.31
N ARG A 49 2.57 14.79 -4.15
CA ARG A 49 3.08 15.69 -3.11
C ARG A 49 4.62 15.76 -3.10
N ASP A 50 5.22 16.03 -1.94
CA ASP A 50 6.68 15.98 -1.78
C ASP A 50 7.15 14.52 -1.66
N ILE A 51 7.76 14.00 -2.72
CA ILE A 51 8.28 12.63 -2.78
C ILE A 51 9.70 12.50 -2.22
N ASN A 52 10.23 13.48 -1.47
CA ASN A 52 11.47 13.29 -0.73
C ASN A 52 11.39 11.98 0.09
N PRO A 53 12.27 10.99 -0.16
CA PRO A 53 12.13 9.65 0.43
C PRO A 53 12.38 9.64 1.95
N HIS A 54 13.05 10.65 2.49
CA HIS A 54 13.33 10.80 3.92
C HIS A 54 12.21 11.50 4.69
N LEU A 55 11.10 11.87 4.00
CA LEU A 55 9.90 12.47 4.60
C LEU A 55 8.71 11.51 4.48
N TYR A 56 7.68 11.80 5.29
CA TYR A 56 6.49 10.94 5.37
C TYR A 56 5.36 11.37 4.40
N GLY A 57 5.45 12.54 3.79
CA GLY A 57 4.33 13.19 3.13
C GLY A 57 4.02 12.73 1.70
N GLY A 58 5.00 12.21 0.96
CA GLY A 58 4.86 11.88 -0.46
C GLY A 58 4.15 10.55 -0.73
N GLU A 59 3.61 10.38 -1.94
CA GLU A 59 3.06 9.11 -2.40
C GLU A 59 4.17 8.07 -2.61
N MET A 60 4.06 6.93 -1.92
CA MET A 60 5.09 5.90 -1.90
C MET A 60 5.35 5.29 -3.28
N ALA A 61 4.31 5.10 -4.10
CA ALA A 61 4.48 4.61 -5.47
C ALA A 61 5.36 5.55 -6.31
N ALA A 62 5.16 6.88 -6.16
CA ALA A 62 5.99 7.87 -6.85
C ALA A 62 7.43 7.93 -6.29
N GLN A 63 7.60 7.76 -4.97
CA GLN A 63 8.93 7.61 -4.35
C GLN A 63 9.67 6.41 -4.94
N GLY A 64 8.99 5.25 -5.07
CA GLY A 64 9.54 4.02 -5.63
C GLY A 64 9.98 4.12 -7.09
N MET A 65 9.38 5.02 -7.88
CA MET A 65 9.80 5.28 -9.26
C MET A 65 11.20 5.92 -9.35
N VAL A 66 11.52 6.80 -8.41
CA VAL A 66 12.71 7.67 -8.47
C VAL A 66 13.84 7.17 -7.58
N PHE A 67 13.52 6.64 -6.40
CA PHE A 67 14.50 6.31 -5.37
C PHE A 67 14.55 4.82 -5.09
N GLU A 68 15.76 4.29 -4.95
CA GLU A 68 16.00 2.86 -4.74
C GLU A 68 16.69 2.58 -3.40
N PRO A 69 16.49 1.38 -2.82
CA PRO A 69 17.11 0.93 -1.57
C PRO A 69 18.36 0.08 -1.83
N LEU A 70 19.07 -0.30 -0.76
CA LEU A 70 20.18 -1.27 -0.85
C LEU A 70 19.69 -2.66 -1.25
N VAL A 71 18.57 -3.08 -0.74
CA VAL A 71 17.96 -4.40 -0.96
C VAL A 71 16.47 -4.23 -1.26
N ILE A 72 15.85 -5.19 -1.94
CA ILE A 72 14.40 -5.17 -2.22
C ILE A 72 13.71 -6.36 -1.58
N ASN A 73 12.47 -6.14 -1.15
CA ASN A 73 11.57 -7.20 -0.73
C ASN A 73 10.88 -7.82 -1.95
N THR A 74 10.86 -9.14 -2.03
CA THR A 74 10.14 -9.91 -3.05
C THR A 74 9.28 -10.99 -2.39
N ALA A 75 8.45 -11.68 -3.16
CA ALA A 75 7.64 -12.78 -2.64
C ALA A 75 8.51 -13.94 -2.09
N GLU A 76 9.74 -14.07 -2.60
CA GLU A 76 10.71 -15.10 -2.18
C GLU A 76 11.67 -14.60 -1.10
N GLY A 77 11.40 -13.43 -0.50
CA GLY A 77 12.22 -12.80 0.54
C GLY A 77 13.07 -11.64 0.02
N VAL A 78 14.05 -11.22 0.83
CA VAL A 78 14.93 -10.09 0.51
C VAL A 78 15.93 -10.46 -0.58
N ARG A 79 16.11 -9.57 -1.56
CA ARG A 79 17.05 -9.74 -2.69
C ARG A 79 18.01 -8.57 -2.80
N PRO A 80 19.23 -8.80 -3.36
CA PRO A 80 20.18 -7.73 -3.71
C PRO A 80 19.57 -6.70 -4.65
N TRP A 81 19.95 -5.41 -4.45
CA TRP A 81 19.56 -4.32 -5.34
C TRP A 81 20.71 -3.36 -5.57
N LEU A 82 20.75 -2.15 -4.95
CA LEU A 82 21.93 -1.28 -5.00
C LEU A 82 23.14 -1.88 -4.26
N ALA A 83 22.92 -2.71 -3.24
CA ALA A 83 23.92 -3.66 -2.76
C ALA A 83 23.80 -4.97 -3.57
N GLU A 84 24.92 -5.46 -4.10
CA GLU A 84 24.98 -6.74 -4.83
C GLU A 84 25.10 -7.95 -3.90
N SER A 85 25.57 -7.73 -2.66
CA SER A 85 25.64 -8.73 -1.60
C SER A 85 25.80 -8.07 -0.23
N TRP A 86 25.66 -8.87 0.81
CA TRP A 86 25.93 -8.45 2.18
C TRP A 86 26.40 -9.64 3.03
N GLU A 87 27.10 -9.30 4.12
CA GLU A 87 27.51 -10.24 5.17
C GLU A 87 26.92 -9.82 6.50
N ILE A 88 26.54 -10.78 7.32
CA ILE A 88 26.03 -10.56 8.68
C ILE A 88 26.95 -11.23 9.67
N SER A 89 27.38 -10.51 10.70
CA SER A 89 28.19 -11.07 11.77
C SER A 89 27.43 -12.18 12.54
N PRO A 90 28.14 -13.15 13.13
CA PRO A 90 27.49 -14.26 13.85
C PRO A 90 26.57 -13.83 14.99
N ASP A 91 26.82 -12.67 15.60
CA ASP A 91 25.97 -12.08 16.64
C ASP A 91 24.76 -11.30 16.10
N GLY A 92 24.59 -11.21 14.76
CA GLY A 92 23.48 -10.55 14.11
C GLY A 92 23.49 -9.02 14.21
N ARG A 93 24.61 -8.40 14.63
CA ARG A 93 24.68 -6.94 14.88
C ARG A 93 25.38 -6.15 13.79
N VAL A 94 26.25 -6.75 13.01
CA VAL A 94 27.03 -6.06 11.99
C VAL A 94 26.64 -6.54 10.61
N TYR A 95 26.20 -5.61 9.78
CA TYR A 95 25.86 -5.83 8.37
C TYR A 95 26.87 -5.11 7.50
N THR A 96 27.59 -5.84 6.65
CA THR A 96 28.55 -5.27 5.68
C THR A 96 27.96 -5.42 4.29
N PHE A 97 27.65 -4.31 3.62
CA PHE A 97 27.06 -4.28 2.29
C PHE A 97 28.11 -3.98 1.24
N HIS A 98 28.15 -4.79 0.19
CA HIS A 98 28.96 -4.55 -1.01
C HIS A 98 28.08 -3.89 -2.07
N LEU A 99 28.41 -2.64 -2.41
CA LEU A 99 27.62 -1.81 -3.30
C LEU A 99 27.92 -2.12 -4.76
N ARG A 100 26.89 -2.06 -5.59
CA ARG A 100 27.01 -2.22 -7.04
C ARG A 100 27.86 -1.12 -7.64
N ARG A 101 28.80 -1.50 -8.52
CA ARG A 101 29.70 -0.56 -9.20
C ARG A 101 29.01 0.06 -10.41
N GLY A 102 29.39 1.30 -10.73
CA GLY A 102 28.93 2.00 -11.93
C GLY A 102 27.49 2.50 -11.88
N VAL A 103 26.85 2.45 -10.72
CA VAL A 103 25.53 3.07 -10.51
C VAL A 103 25.71 4.59 -10.39
N MET A 104 24.86 5.33 -11.11
CA MET A 104 24.85 6.79 -11.09
C MET A 104 23.45 7.28 -10.70
N PHE A 105 23.39 8.36 -9.96
CA PHE A 105 22.18 9.15 -9.85
C PHE A 105 21.82 9.79 -11.20
N SER A 106 20.58 10.18 -11.38
CA SER A 106 20.09 10.73 -12.67
C SER A 106 20.71 12.09 -13.03
N ASP A 107 21.44 12.74 -12.11
CA ASP A 107 22.23 13.94 -12.33
C ASP A 107 23.70 13.64 -12.72
N GLY A 108 24.07 12.36 -12.79
CA GLY A 108 25.42 11.93 -13.12
C GLY A 108 26.38 11.85 -11.93
N THR A 109 25.94 12.12 -10.70
CA THR A 109 26.76 11.86 -9.51
C THR A 109 26.83 10.35 -9.22
N PRO A 110 27.98 9.83 -8.74
CA PRO A 110 28.12 8.40 -8.46
C PRO A 110 27.30 7.99 -7.21
N PHE A 111 26.74 6.79 -7.25
CA PHE A 111 26.24 6.11 -6.08
C PHE A 111 27.36 5.25 -5.49
N ASP A 112 27.84 5.62 -4.31
CA ASP A 112 28.90 4.96 -3.58
C ASP A 112 28.65 4.91 -2.07
N ALA A 113 29.57 4.36 -1.30
CA ALA A 113 29.42 4.23 0.15
C ALA A 113 29.35 5.59 0.86
N GLU A 114 29.95 6.64 0.31
CA GLU A 114 29.82 7.99 0.86
C GLU A 114 28.42 8.57 0.64
N ALA A 115 27.82 8.33 -0.54
CA ALA A 115 26.43 8.68 -0.80
C ALA A 115 25.47 7.95 0.16
N VAL A 116 25.71 6.65 0.42
CA VAL A 116 24.95 5.89 1.42
C VAL A 116 25.09 6.50 2.81
N ARG A 117 26.33 6.80 3.24
CA ARG A 117 26.61 7.40 4.54
C ARG A 117 25.86 8.72 4.73
N LEU A 118 25.96 9.63 3.77
CA LEU A 118 25.29 10.95 3.85
C LEU A 118 23.75 10.82 3.95
N ASN A 119 23.17 9.90 3.17
CA ASN A 119 21.73 9.62 3.25
C ASN A 119 21.34 9.04 4.62
N MET A 120 22.10 8.09 5.14
CA MET A 120 21.85 7.51 6.46
C MET A 120 21.96 8.55 7.58
N ASP A 121 22.95 9.44 7.52
CA ASP A 121 23.09 10.58 8.46
C ASP A 121 21.82 11.45 8.43
N ALA A 122 21.30 11.79 7.25
CA ALA A 122 20.11 12.59 7.09
C ALA A 122 18.84 11.87 7.60
N ILE A 123 18.72 10.56 7.36
CA ILE A 123 17.60 9.73 7.85
C ILE A 123 17.63 9.66 9.38
N ILE A 124 18.80 9.41 9.98
CA ILE A 124 18.98 9.33 11.43
C ILE A 124 18.70 10.69 12.11
N ALA A 125 19.16 11.78 11.51
CA ALA A 125 18.85 13.12 11.99
C ALA A 125 17.34 13.43 12.00
N ASN A 126 16.57 12.75 11.14
CA ASN A 126 15.12 12.87 11.02
C ASN A 126 14.33 11.74 11.74
N ARG A 127 14.98 10.98 12.62
CA ARG A 127 14.44 9.76 13.24
C ARG A 127 13.08 9.91 13.91
N LEU A 128 12.74 11.09 14.44
CA LEU A 128 11.45 11.33 15.10
C LEU A 128 10.26 11.18 14.14
N ARG A 129 10.45 11.46 12.85
CA ARG A 129 9.42 11.25 11.82
C ARG A 129 9.23 9.77 11.49
N HIS A 130 10.25 8.96 11.80
CA HIS A 130 10.26 7.52 11.51
C HIS A 130 10.24 6.67 12.79
N ALA A 131 9.72 7.23 13.90
CA ALA A 131 9.64 6.55 15.20
C ALA A 131 8.77 5.27 15.18
N TRP A 132 8.01 5.06 14.10
CA TRP A 132 7.25 3.84 13.85
C TRP A 132 8.12 2.65 13.39
N LEU A 133 9.38 2.88 13.01
CA LEU A 133 10.38 1.89 12.62
C LEU A 133 11.41 1.70 13.73
N ASP A 134 11.42 0.54 14.36
CA ASP A 134 12.35 0.23 15.44
C ASP A 134 13.82 0.24 14.98
N MET A 135 14.09 -0.18 13.74
CA MET A 135 15.44 -0.22 13.20
C MET A 135 16.21 1.08 13.36
N ILE A 136 15.56 2.24 13.17
CA ILE A 136 16.23 3.54 13.33
C ILE A 136 16.78 3.73 14.74
N ASN A 137 16.09 3.20 15.75
CA ASN A 137 16.52 3.25 17.14
C ASN A 137 17.60 2.20 17.45
N GLU A 138 17.65 1.11 16.69
CA GLU A 138 18.66 0.06 16.83
C GLU A 138 20.01 0.41 16.21
N ILE A 139 20.08 1.40 15.32
CA ILE A 139 21.35 1.84 14.73
C ILE A 139 22.26 2.41 15.82
N GLU A 140 23.40 1.77 16.04
CA GLU A 140 24.48 2.27 16.90
C GLU A 140 25.36 3.23 16.13
N ARG A 141 25.89 2.79 14.99
CA ARG A 141 26.71 3.57 14.05
C ARG A 141 26.70 2.96 12.66
N HIS A 142 27.15 3.70 11.70
CA HIS A 142 27.46 3.22 10.35
C HIS A 142 28.72 3.88 9.83
N GLU A 143 29.41 3.22 8.89
CA GLU A 143 30.71 3.67 8.41
C GLU A 143 30.97 3.28 6.96
N VAL A 144 31.75 4.10 6.28
CA VAL A 144 32.36 3.78 4.98
C VAL A 144 33.61 2.96 5.24
N VAL A 145 33.64 1.73 4.71
CA VAL A 145 34.83 0.86 4.78
C VAL A 145 35.75 1.17 3.59
N ASP A 146 35.16 1.25 2.41
CA ASP A 146 35.81 1.73 1.18
C ASP A 146 34.71 2.32 0.25
N SER A 147 35.09 2.75 -0.95
CA SER A 147 34.16 3.42 -1.88
C SER A 147 32.92 2.59 -2.25
N HIS A 148 32.96 1.26 -2.11
CA HIS A 148 31.85 0.36 -2.46
C HIS A 148 31.50 -0.62 -1.34
N THR A 149 32.01 -0.37 -0.13
CA THR A 149 31.69 -1.18 1.06
C THR A 149 31.22 -0.26 2.17
N TRP A 150 29.97 -0.44 2.56
CA TRP A 150 29.34 0.27 3.67
C TRP A 150 28.96 -0.70 4.78
N ARG A 151 29.13 -0.28 6.04
CA ARG A 151 28.85 -1.11 7.22
C ARG A 151 27.84 -0.43 8.13
N LEU A 152 26.85 -1.23 8.57
CA LEU A 152 25.87 -0.87 9.58
C LEU A 152 26.12 -1.68 10.84
N VAL A 153 26.16 -1.03 12.00
CA VAL A 153 26.32 -1.66 13.31
C VAL A 153 25.10 -1.35 14.16
N LEU A 154 24.46 -2.38 14.70
CA LEU A 154 23.28 -2.29 15.55
C LEU A 154 23.66 -2.44 17.01
N LYS A 155 22.86 -1.84 17.91
CA LYS A 155 22.97 -1.97 19.38
C LYS A 155 22.67 -3.40 19.84
N HIS A 156 21.64 -4.00 19.24
CA HIS A 156 21.20 -5.36 19.46
C HIS A 156 20.98 -6.06 18.13
N PRO A 157 21.00 -7.41 18.06
CA PRO A 157 20.56 -8.11 16.86
C PRO A 157 19.10 -7.72 16.57
N TYR A 158 18.80 -7.44 15.32
CA TYR A 158 17.47 -7.04 14.89
C TYR A 158 17.15 -7.72 13.56
N TYR A 159 16.37 -8.82 13.59
CA TYR A 159 16.17 -9.64 12.40
C TYR A 159 15.46 -8.91 11.24
N PRO A 160 14.55 -7.94 11.48
CA PRO A 160 13.88 -7.24 10.37
C PRO A 160 14.79 -6.28 9.59
N THR A 161 16.05 -6.11 9.96
CA THR A 161 16.98 -5.13 9.36
C THR A 161 16.94 -5.10 7.85
N LEU A 162 17.12 -6.24 7.18
CA LEU A 162 17.11 -6.30 5.71
C LEU A 162 15.73 -6.00 5.12
N ILE A 163 14.68 -6.46 5.77
CA ILE A 163 13.30 -6.21 5.33
C ILE A 163 13.01 -4.71 5.40
N GLU A 164 13.37 -4.07 6.51
CA GLU A 164 13.13 -2.64 6.72
C GLU A 164 14.01 -1.75 5.84
N LEU A 165 15.26 -2.16 5.55
CA LEU A 165 16.10 -1.50 4.56
C LEU A 165 15.54 -1.57 3.13
N GLY A 166 14.69 -2.55 2.84
CA GLY A 166 14.00 -2.70 1.55
C GLY A 166 12.66 -1.97 1.45
N LEU A 167 12.21 -1.27 2.49
CA LEU A 167 10.93 -0.54 2.47
C LEU A 167 10.97 0.67 1.53
N LEU A 168 9.79 1.16 1.14
CA LEU A 168 9.65 2.32 0.25
C LEU A 168 10.12 3.64 0.88
N ARG A 169 10.21 3.70 2.19
CA ARG A 169 10.79 4.80 2.98
C ARG A 169 11.15 4.30 4.39
N PRO A 170 12.11 4.92 5.11
CA PRO A 170 12.93 6.06 4.69
C PRO A 170 14.24 5.65 3.98
N PHE A 171 14.59 4.35 3.90
CA PHE A 171 15.91 3.87 3.49
C PHE A 171 16.07 3.83 1.96
N ARG A 172 15.78 4.97 1.32
CA ARG A 172 15.95 5.21 -0.11
C ARG A 172 16.92 6.36 -0.32
N PHE A 173 17.69 6.32 -1.42
CA PHE A 173 18.83 7.20 -1.61
C PHE A 173 18.53 8.31 -2.62
N ILE A 174 18.72 9.54 -2.17
CA ILE A 174 18.68 10.77 -2.96
C ILE A 174 20.10 11.26 -3.19
N SER A 175 20.39 11.84 -4.38
CA SER A 175 21.71 12.40 -4.67
C SER A 175 22.14 13.39 -3.59
N PRO A 176 23.36 13.27 -3.03
CA PRO A 176 23.89 14.25 -2.08
C PRO A 176 23.92 15.68 -2.61
N SER A 177 23.98 15.87 -3.95
CA SER A 177 23.89 17.19 -4.59
C SER A 177 22.60 17.94 -4.27
N CYS A 178 21.53 17.19 -3.91
CA CYS A 178 20.23 17.73 -3.57
C CYS A 178 20.10 18.17 -2.11
N PHE A 179 21.05 17.85 -1.25
CA PHE A 179 21.00 18.17 0.18
C PHE A 179 21.08 19.69 0.41
N ILE A 180 20.36 20.17 1.42
CA ILE A 180 20.47 21.53 1.92
C ILE A 180 21.22 21.45 3.26
N ASP A 181 22.39 22.08 3.33
CA ASP A 181 23.25 22.09 4.52
C ASP A 181 23.52 20.66 5.07
N GLY A 182 23.74 19.69 4.17
CA GLY A 182 23.99 18.30 4.53
C GLY A 182 22.77 17.54 5.05
N GLN A 183 21.54 18.09 4.91
CA GLN A 183 20.30 17.55 5.43
C GLN A 183 19.20 17.52 4.37
N THR A 184 18.15 16.74 4.66
CA THR A 184 16.97 16.59 3.77
C THR A 184 15.65 16.91 4.47
N ARG A 185 15.66 17.13 5.79
CA ARG A 185 14.44 17.26 6.61
C ARG A 185 13.63 18.53 6.34
N ASP A 186 14.29 19.60 5.94
CA ASP A 186 13.68 20.92 5.71
C ASP A 186 13.47 21.20 4.20
N GLY A 187 13.61 20.16 3.36
CA GLY A 187 13.50 20.19 1.92
C GLY A 187 14.77 19.72 1.22
N VAL A 188 14.71 19.68 -0.09
CA VAL A 188 15.82 19.30 -0.97
C VAL A 188 15.86 20.21 -2.20
N ARG A 189 17.04 20.38 -2.83
CA ARG A 189 17.19 21.18 -4.06
C ARG A 189 16.62 20.51 -5.29
N GLY A 190 16.41 19.21 -5.26
CA GLY A 190 15.88 18.42 -6.36
C GLY A 190 15.52 17.00 -5.92
N LEU A 191 14.80 16.29 -6.76
CA LEU A 191 14.35 14.93 -6.51
C LEU A 191 15.10 13.97 -7.45
N VAL A 192 16.39 13.76 -7.16
CA VAL A 192 17.33 13.02 -7.98
C VAL A 192 17.66 11.69 -7.30
N GLY A 193 17.27 10.59 -7.92
CA GLY A 193 17.52 9.22 -7.46
C GLY A 193 18.27 8.38 -8.48
N THR A 194 18.46 7.10 -8.15
CA THR A 194 19.08 6.09 -9.02
C THR A 194 18.04 5.32 -9.84
N GLY A 195 16.75 5.52 -9.57
CA GLY A 195 15.65 4.72 -10.08
C GLY A 195 15.39 4.81 -11.59
N PRO A 196 14.50 3.94 -12.12
CA PRO A 196 14.20 3.86 -13.54
C PRO A 196 13.51 5.10 -14.11
N TRP A 197 12.99 5.98 -13.27
CA TRP A 197 12.25 7.18 -13.67
C TRP A 197 12.83 8.45 -13.06
N VAL A 198 12.70 9.55 -13.81
CA VAL A 198 13.07 10.91 -13.37
C VAL A 198 11.80 11.76 -13.35
N LEU A 199 11.53 12.43 -12.23
CA LEU A 199 10.45 13.42 -12.15
C LEU A 199 10.84 14.64 -12.98
N LYS A 200 10.17 14.82 -14.12
CA LYS A 200 10.43 15.90 -15.06
C LYS A 200 9.64 17.16 -14.75
N GLU A 201 8.39 16.98 -14.33
CA GLU A 201 7.46 18.07 -14.06
C GLU A 201 6.45 17.63 -13.00
N HIS A 202 6.12 18.51 -12.07
CA HIS A 202 5.03 18.33 -11.11
C HIS A 202 4.20 19.61 -11.07
N LYS A 203 2.93 19.49 -11.36
CA LYS A 203 1.93 20.53 -11.22
C LYS A 203 0.93 20.12 -10.17
N GLU A 204 1.07 20.70 -9.01
CA GLU A 204 0.34 20.33 -7.80
C GLU A 204 -1.16 20.19 -8.06
N ASN A 205 -1.75 19.10 -7.55
CA ASN A 205 -3.16 18.71 -7.70
C ASN A 205 -3.64 18.58 -9.16
N GLN A 206 -2.74 18.46 -10.13
CA GLN A 206 -3.09 18.28 -11.54
C GLN A 206 -2.41 17.05 -12.14
N TYR A 207 -1.07 17.04 -12.19
CA TYR A 207 -0.31 15.92 -12.72
C TYR A 207 1.15 15.95 -12.33
N ALA A 208 1.79 14.78 -12.42
CA ALA A 208 3.24 14.66 -12.46
C ALA A 208 3.66 13.92 -13.74
N LEU A 209 4.77 14.33 -14.33
CA LEU A 209 5.37 13.69 -15.50
C LEU A 209 6.70 13.06 -15.12
N PHE A 210 6.77 11.75 -15.23
CA PHE A 210 8.00 10.99 -15.08
C PHE A 210 8.50 10.56 -16.45
N THR A 211 9.80 10.73 -16.71
CA THR A 211 10.46 10.26 -17.94
C THR A 211 11.43 9.12 -17.61
N ALA A 212 11.63 8.20 -18.54
CA ALA A 212 12.58 7.11 -18.36
C ALA A 212 13.99 7.68 -18.09
N ASN A 213 14.67 7.11 -17.10
CA ASN A 213 16.05 7.45 -16.79
C ASN A 213 16.98 6.81 -17.84
N ALA A 214 17.53 7.64 -18.72
CA ALA A 214 18.42 7.20 -19.80
C ALA A 214 19.71 6.50 -19.26
N SER A 215 20.14 6.88 -18.06
CA SER A 215 21.33 6.35 -17.39
C SER A 215 21.02 5.25 -16.38
N TYR A 216 19.79 4.71 -16.39
CA TYR A 216 19.41 3.66 -15.45
C TYR A 216 20.34 2.45 -15.55
N TRP A 217 20.83 1.99 -14.41
CA TRP A 217 21.78 0.89 -14.29
C TRP A 217 21.17 -0.50 -14.52
N GLY A 218 19.85 -0.64 -14.26
CA GLY A 218 19.09 -1.87 -14.45
C GLY A 218 18.47 -1.99 -15.85
N GLU A 219 17.45 -2.83 -15.97
CA GLU A 219 16.66 -2.95 -17.20
C GLU A 219 15.87 -1.67 -17.45
N LYS A 220 16.14 -1.01 -18.55
CA LYS A 220 15.51 0.28 -18.88
C LYS A 220 14.02 0.10 -19.16
N PRO A 221 13.17 1.03 -18.66
CA PRO A 221 11.75 1.04 -19.02
C PRO A 221 11.56 1.07 -20.55
N ARG A 222 10.59 0.32 -21.02
CA ARG A 222 10.19 0.34 -22.45
C ARG A 222 9.29 1.54 -22.78
N LEU A 223 8.55 2.05 -21.78
CA LEU A 223 7.86 3.33 -21.85
C LEU A 223 8.88 4.48 -21.74
N GLN A 224 8.64 5.57 -22.47
CA GLN A 224 9.46 6.78 -22.36
C GLN A 224 8.95 7.73 -21.29
N ALA A 225 7.66 7.68 -20.97
CA ALA A 225 7.05 8.54 -19.96
C ALA A 225 5.87 7.87 -19.26
N VAL A 226 5.65 8.28 -18.00
CA VAL A 226 4.45 8.01 -17.22
C VAL A 226 3.88 9.36 -16.79
N ARG A 227 2.65 9.64 -17.18
CA ARG A 227 1.87 10.79 -16.73
C ARG A 227 0.95 10.36 -15.61
N TRP A 228 1.27 10.76 -14.40
CA TRP A 228 0.43 10.60 -13.22
C TRP A 228 -0.60 11.73 -13.20
N LYS A 229 -1.85 11.42 -13.50
CA LYS A 229 -2.94 12.40 -13.60
C LYS A 229 -3.76 12.38 -12.30
N VAL A 230 -3.89 13.53 -11.64
CA VAL A 230 -4.66 13.64 -10.40
C VAL A 230 -6.14 13.84 -10.73
N MET A 231 -6.97 12.91 -10.28
CA MET A 231 -8.41 12.89 -10.52
C MET A 231 -9.14 12.43 -9.26
N PRO A 232 -9.50 13.35 -8.33
CA PRO A 232 -10.07 12.99 -7.03
C PRO A 232 -11.43 12.28 -7.09
N ASP A 233 -12.18 12.49 -8.19
CA ASP A 233 -13.51 11.90 -8.38
C ASP A 233 -13.45 10.59 -9.16
N HIS A 234 -13.96 9.50 -8.58
CA HIS A 234 -13.96 8.16 -9.18
C HIS A 234 -14.79 8.07 -10.46
N GLN A 235 -15.88 8.84 -10.59
CA GLN A 235 -16.69 8.85 -11.80
C GLN A 235 -15.96 9.57 -12.93
N ALA A 236 -15.20 10.63 -12.60
CA ALA A 236 -14.33 11.30 -13.57
C ALA A 236 -13.22 10.36 -14.08
N ILE A 237 -12.64 9.53 -13.21
CA ILE A 237 -11.67 8.49 -13.62
C ILE A 237 -12.31 7.49 -14.57
N LEU A 238 -13.50 6.98 -14.24
CA LEU A 238 -14.25 6.04 -15.08
C LEU A 238 -14.53 6.65 -16.47
N LEU A 239 -15.02 7.89 -16.50
CA LEU A 239 -15.30 8.59 -17.76
C LEU A 239 -14.03 8.80 -18.60
N ALA A 240 -12.92 9.19 -17.97
CA ALA A 240 -11.63 9.39 -18.63
C ALA A 240 -11.09 8.07 -19.22
N LEU A 241 -11.24 6.95 -18.50
CA LEU A 241 -10.90 5.63 -19.01
C LEU A 241 -11.73 5.27 -20.25
N HIS A 242 -13.05 5.49 -20.23
CA HIS A 242 -13.94 5.23 -21.36
C HIS A 242 -13.63 6.10 -22.59
N LYS A 243 -13.17 7.34 -22.38
CA LYS A 243 -12.74 8.25 -23.46
C LYS A 243 -11.36 7.94 -24.02
N GLY A 244 -10.57 7.10 -23.32
CA GLY A 244 -9.18 6.85 -23.68
C GLY A 244 -8.20 7.93 -23.22
N ASP A 245 -8.60 8.80 -22.28
CA ASP A 245 -7.76 9.83 -21.67
C ASP A 245 -6.91 9.28 -20.50
N VAL A 246 -7.15 8.04 -20.10
CA VAL A 246 -6.46 7.29 -19.07
C VAL A 246 -6.27 5.84 -19.55
N ASP A 247 -5.11 5.28 -19.26
CA ASP A 247 -4.73 3.93 -19.67
C ASP A 247 -4.76 2.92 -18.55
N LEU A 248 -4.46 3.38 -17.34
CA LEU A 248 -4.28 2.56 -16.16
C LEU A 248 -4.92 3.23 -14.94
N VAL A 249 -5.68 2.46 -14.19
CA VAL A 249 -6.10 2.73 -12.82
C VAL A 249 -5.60 1.60 -11.96
N PHE A 250 -4.90 1.92 -10.86
CA PHE A 250 -4.21 0.92 -10.04
C PHE A 250 -4.21 1.38 -8.59
N GLY A 251 -4.58 0.54 -7.66
CA GLY A 251 -4.52 0.86 -6.23
C GLY A 251 -5.33 -0.08 -5.36
N ALA A 252 -5.22 0.14 -4.06
CA ALA A 252 -6.05 -0.48 -3.04
C ALA A 252 -7.43 0.20 -2.96
N ASP A 253 -8.27 -0.28 -2.07
CA ASP A 253 -9.62 0.26 -1.87
C ASP A 253 -9.62 1.75 -1.56
N GLY A 254 -10.53 2.48 -2.20
CA GLY A 254 -10.69 3.92 -2.03
C GLY A 254 -9.72 4.79 -2.81
N ASP A 255 -8.69 4.20 -3.40
CA ASP A 255 -7.64 4.93 -4.14
C ASP A 255 -7.84 4.88 -5.66
N MET A 256 -8.90 4.23 -6.14
CA MET A 256 -9.16 4.06 -7.57
C MET A 256 -10.67 4.11 -7.89
N LEU A 257 -11.19 3.17 -8.62
CA LEU A 257 -12.62 3.00 -8.87
C LEU A 257 -13.29 2.34 -7.65
N ASN A 258 -14.53 2.71 -7.36
CA ASN A 258 -15.31 1.95 -6.40
C ASN A 258 -15.57 0.52 -6.91
N LEU A 259 -15.91 -0.41 -6.00
CA LEU A 259 -16.04 -1.83 -6.34
C LEU A 259 -17.10 -2.11 -7.41
N ASP A 260 -18.23 -1.39 -7.40
CA ASP A 260 -19.28 -1.57 -8.40
C ASP A 260 -18.80 -1.20 -9.79
N ASN A 261 -18.07 -0.09 -9.92
CA ASN A 261 -17.45 0.34 -11.18
C ASN A 261 -16.38 -0.66 -11.62
N PHE A 262 -15.53 -1.15 -10.71
CA PHE A 262 -14.52 -2.17 -11.02
C PHE A 262 -15.17 -3.44 -11.57
N ASP A 263 -16.21 -3.93 -10.92
CA ASP A 263 -16.92 -5.13 -11.35
C ASP A 263 -17.71 -4.93 -12.65
N ALA A 264 -18.28 -3.75 -12.87
CA ALA A 264 -18.93 -3.40 -14.14
C ALA A 264 -17.93 -3.45 -15.29
N ILE A 265 -16.76 -2.82 -15.14
CA ILE A 265 -15.67 -2.82 -16.14
C ILE A 265 -15.17 -4.25 -16.40
N ARG A 266 -14.99 -5.05 -15.35
CA ARG A 266 -14.55 -6.45 -15.46
C ARG A 266 -15.54 -7.30 -16.26
N ARG A 267 -16.84 -7.11 -16.04
CA ARG A 267 -17.90 -7.81 -16.78
C ARG A 267 -18.04 -7.34 -18.23
N GLU A 268 -17.86 -6.06 -18.48
CA GLU A 268 -17.89 -5.48 -19.84
C GLU A 268 -16.82 -6.10 -20.74
N GLY A 269 -15.66 -6.47 -20.19
CA GLY A 269 -14.60 -7.15 -20.92
C GLY A 269 -13.85 -6.29 -21.95
N ARG A 270 -14.13 -4.99 -22.04
CA ARG A 270 -13.43 -4.04 -22.91
C ARG A 270 -12.00 -3.79 -22.45
N TYR A 271 -11.79 -3.75 -21.14
CA TYR A 271 -10.51 -3.53 -20.47
C TYR A 271 -9.95 -4.83 -19.90
N ALA A 272 -8.66 -4.86 -19.60
CA ALA A 272 -8.10 -5.87 -18.74
C ALA A 272 -8.32 -5.45 -17.28
N ALA A 273 -8.71 -6.40 -16.44
CA ALA A 273 -8.86 -6.19 -15.01
C ALA A 273 -8.14 -7.31 -14.25
N ALA A 274 -7.37 -6.95 -13.24
CA ALA A 274 -6.59 -7.88 -12.44
C ALA A 274 -6.73 -7.55 -10.94
N ILE A 275 -6.57 -8.58 -10.11
CA ILE A 275 -6.60 -8.49 -8.64
C ILE A 275 -5.35 -9.21 -8.12
N SER A 276 -4.64 -8.61 -7.16
CA SER A 276 -3.44 -9.18 -6.54
C SER A 276 -3.76 -10.40 -5.66
N GLN A 277 -2.73 -11.08 -5.18
CA GLN A 277 -2.83 -11.92 -3.99
C GLN A 277 -3.21 -11.06 -2.76
N PRO A 278 -3.67 -11.66 -1.66
CA PRO A 278 -3.87 -10.95 -0.38
C PRO A 278 -2.62 -10.17 0.03
N ILE A 279 -2.78 -8.92 0.42
CA ILE A 279 -1.67 -8.04 0.80
C ILE A 279 -1.78 -7.60 2.25
N ALA A 280 -2.95 -7.16 2.71
CA ALA A 280 -3.17 -6.64 4.06
C ALA A 280 -4.45 -7.24 4.66
N SER A 281 -4.62 -7.09 5.97
CA SER A 281 -5.75 -7.63 6.71
C SER A 281 -6.68 -6.52 7.15
N ARG A 282 -7.93 -6.61 6.76
CA ARG A 282 -9.02 -5.74 7.17
C ARG A 282 -9.63 -6.29 8.46
N ALA A 283 -9.64 -5.50 9.51
CA ALA A 283 -10.15 -5.92 10.81
C ALA A 283 -10.85 -4.79 11.56
N ILE A 284 -11.61 -5.17 12.58
CA ILE A 284 -12.14 -4.23 13.57
C ILE A 284 -11.37 -4.46 14.87
N LEU A 285 -10.78 -3.40 15.43
CA LEU A 285 -10.21 -3.39 16.76
C LEU A 285 -11.34 -3.43 17.80
N LEU A 286 -11.20 -4.28 18.80
CA LEU A 286 -12.03 -4.35 19.98
C LEU A 286 -11.22 -3.84 21.17
N ASN A 287 -11.56 -2.66 21.69
CA ASN A 287 -10.79 -2.05 22.77
C ASN A 287 -11.05 -2.76 24.11
N ALA A 288 -10.12 -3.58 24.55
CA ALA A 288 -10.21 -4.33 25.79
C ALA A 288 -10.16 -3.46 27.07
N HIS A 289 -9.87 -2.15 26.93
CA HIS A 289 -9.88 -1.21 28.06
C HIS A 289 -11.26 -0.59 28.32
N GLN A 290 -12.20 -0.69 27.36
CA GLN A 290 -13.55 -0.11 27.49
C GLN A 290 -14.50 -1.03 28.29
N PRO A 291 -15.45 -0.48 29.05
CA PRO A 291 -16.27 -1.24 30.01
C PRO A 291 -16.97 -2.46 29.41
N PHE A 292 -17.62 -2.34 28.23
CA PHE A 292 -18.36 -3.44 27.62
C PHE A 292 -17.42 -4.46 26.99
N THR A 293 -16.40 -4.02 26.26
CA THR A 293 -15.47 -4.90 25.53
C THR A 293 -14.28 -5.38 26.39
N ARG A 294 -14.23 -5.03 27.68
CA ARG A 294 -13.24 -5.53 28.65
C ARG A 294 -13.32 -7.04 28.82
N GLU A 295 -14.53 -7.56 28.87
CA GLU A 295 -14.77 -8.98 29.08
C GLU A 295 -14.42 -9.76 27.79
N ARG A 296 -13.55 -10.76 27.93
CA ARG A 296 -13.11 -11.61 26.80
C ARG A 296 -14.29 -12.26 26.08
N ASP A 297 -15.25 -12.80 26.84
CA ASP A 297 -16.43 -13.50 26.29
C ASP A 297 -17.32 -12.55 25.48
N VAL A 298 -17.40 -11.25 25.86
CA VAL A 298 -18.06 -10.22 25.06
C VAL A 298 -17.32 -10.01 23.73
N ARG A 299 -15.99 -9.89 23.74
CA ARG A 299 -15.21 -9.73 22.51
C ARG A 299 -15.39 -10.94 21.58
N LEU A 300 -15.35 -12.16 22.14
CA LEU A 300 -15.60 -13.37 21.37
C LEU A 300 -17.04 -13.44 20.82
N ALA A 301 -18.03 -13.02 21.61
CA ALA A 301 -19.43 -12.93 21.16
C ALA A 301 -19.58 -12.01 19.95
N LEU A 302 -18.95 -10.82 19.98
CA LEU A 302 -18.98 -9.89 18.86
C LEU A 302 -18.32 -10.51 17.60
N GLN A 303 -17.27 -11.32 17.73
CA GLN A 303 -16.66 -12.01 16.60
C GLN A 303 -17.55 -13.08 15.98
N TYR A 304 -18.25 -13.89 16.81
CA TYR A 304 -19.16 -14.92 16.32
C TYR A 304 -20.46 -14.32 15.74
N ALA A 305 -20.84 -13.09 16.15
CA ALA A 305 -22.02 -12.43 15.66
C ALA A 305 -21.87 -11.89 14.23
N VAL A 306 -20.65 -11.55 13.79
CA VAL A 306 -20.41 -10.92 12.50
C VAL A 306 -20.35 -11.94 11.38
N ASP A 307 -21.22 -11.78 10.37
CA ASP A 307 -21.24 -12.58 9.14
C ASP A 307 -20.20 -12.06 8.13
N LYS A 308 -18.97 -12.54 8.27
CA LYS A 308 -17.83 -12.15 7.40
C LYS A 308 -18.03 -12.64 5.96
N GLU A 309 -18.64 -13.81 5.77
CA GLU A 309 -18.94 -14.35 4.43
C GLU A 309 -19.95 -13.45 3.71
N GLY A 310 -20.99 -13.00 4.42
CA GLY A 310 -21.96 -12.06 3.90
C GLY A 310 -21.32 -10.72 3.53
N ILE A 311 -20.43 -10.18 4.37
CA ILE A 311 -19.66 -8.95 4.07
C ILE A 311 -18.82 -9.14 2.81
N ALA A 312 -18.04 -10.22 2.73
CA ALA A 312 -17.17 -10.49 1.59
C ALA A 312 -17.96 -10.64 0.28
N ALA A 313 -19.11 -11.34 0.33
CA ALA A 313 -19.93 -11.60 -0.84
C ALA A 313 -20.72 -10.37 -1.31
N THR A 314 -21.34 -9.61 -0.37
CA THR A 314 -22.32 -8.57 -0.72
C THR A 314 -21.75 -7.16 -0.70
N ILE A 315 -20.86 -6.83 0.24
CA ILE A 315 -20.26 -5.50 0.35
C ILE A 315 -18.98 -5.41 -0.48
N LEU A 316 -18.21 -6.50 -0.50
CA LEU A 316 -16.91 -6.55 -1.20
C LEU A 316 -16.99 -7.27 -2.56
N ASN A 317 -18.21 -7.62 -3.01
CA ASN A 317 -18.48 -8.24 -4.32
C ASN A 317 -17.57 -9.46 -4.61
N GLY A 318 -17.18 -10.22 -3.58
CA GLY A 318 -16.26 -11.35 -3.70
C GLY A 318 -14.83 -10.98 -4.11
N SER A 319 -14.45 -9.70 -4.06
CA SER A 319 -13.11 -9.24 -4.45
C SER A 319 -12.04 -9.54 -3.41
N GLU A 320 -12.42 -9.82 -2.17
CA GLU A 320 -11.55 -10.19 -1.05
C GLU A 320 -11.94 -11.55 -0.48
N THR A 321 -11.00 -12.24 0.15
CA THR A 321 -11.25 -13.51 0.83
C THR A 321 -11.50 -13.27 2.31
N VAL A 322 -12.41 -14.03 2.91
CA VAL A 322 -12.64 -13.98 4.37
C VAL A 322 -11.37 -14.31 5.13
N ALA A 323 -11.10 -13.55 6.19
CA ALA A 323 -9.94 -13.73 7.05
C ALA A 323 -10.29 -14.65 8.24
N PRO A 324 -9.74 -15.89 8.28
CA PRO A 324 -9.91 -16.77 9.43
C PRO A 324 -9.11 -16.30 10.65
N SER A 325 -7.99 -15.61 10.42
CA SER A 325 -7.09 -15.05 11.43
C SER A 325 -6.67 -13.63 11.07
N LEU A 326 -6.00 -12.93 11.99
CA LEU A 326 -5.61 -11.54 11.79
C LEU A 326 -4.69 -11.36 10.58
N LEU A 327 -3.72 -12.25 10.37
CA LEU A 327 -2.78 -12.19 9.24
C LEU A 327 -2.94 -13.44 8.38
N ALA A 328 -2.78 -13.29 7.06
CA ALA A 328 -2.92 -14.39 6.11
C ALA A 328 -1.79 -15.42 6.31
N SER A 329 -2.11 -16.70 6.10
CA SER A 329 -1.12 -17.80 6.18
C SER A 329 0.02 -17.66 5.16
N THR A 330 -0.15 -16.87 4.12
CA THR A 330 0.90 -16.54 3.14
C THR A 330 1.92 -15.52 3.65
N VAL A 331 1.62 -14.83 4.76
CA VAL A 331 2.55 -13.92 5.43
C VAL A 331 3.54 -14.76 6.27
N ALA A 332 4.81 -14.39 6.23
CA ALA A 332 5.86 -15.11 6.95
C ALA A 332 5.48 -15.30 8.44
N TYR A 333 5.69 -16.49 8.98
CA TYR A 333 5.39 -16.88 10.39
C TYR A 333 3.89 -16.87 10.77
N CYS A 334 2.96 -16.64 9.82
CA CYS A 334 1.53 -16.51 10.11
C CYS A 334 0.69 -17.74 9.71
N ASP A 335 1.32 -18.79 9.17
CA ASP A 335 0.66 -20.09 8.94
C ASP A 335 0.55 -20.86 10.26
N LEU A 336 -0.46 -20.50 11.04
CA LEU A 336 -0.67 -21.02 12.39
C LEU A 336 -1.99 -21.77 12.47
N PRO A 337 -2.08 -22.86 13.26
CA PRO A 337 -3.30 -23.65 13.45
C PRO A 337 -4.29 -22.95 14.39
N LEU A 338 -4.68 -21.71 14.05
CA LEU A 338 -5.65 -20.95 14.82
C LEU A 338 -7.07 -21.36 14.43
N GLU A 339 -7.92 -21.62 15.42
CA GLU A 339 -9.32 -22.01 15.18
C GLU A 339 -10.12 -20.83 14.59
N PRO A 340 -10.66 -20.93 13.37
CA PRO A 340 -11.44 -19.85 12.77
C PRO A 340 -12.73 -19.60 13.54
N ARG A 341 -13.08 -18.32 13.74
CA ARG A 341 -14.38 -17.94 14.32
C ARG A 341 -15.36 -17.68 13.19
N VAL A 342 -16.16 -18.70 12.88
CA VAL A 342 -17.23 -18.63 11.89
C VAL A 342 -18.48 -17.98 12.48
N HIS A 343 -19.34 -17.42 11.63
CA HIS A 343 -20.60 -16.80 12.04
C HIS A 343 -21.50 -17.80 12.78
N ASP A 344 -21.76 -17.54 14.06
CA ASP A 344 -22.63 -18.32 14.95
C ASP A 344 -23.30 -17.38 15.97
N PRO A 345 -24.43 -16.75 15.58
CA PRO A 345 -25.13 -15.82 16.47
C PRO A 345 -25.72 -16.48 17.71
N GLU A 346 -25.99 -17.80 17.68
CA GLU A 346 -26.44 -18.52 18.86
C GLU A 346 -25.32 -18.69 19.89
N LYS A 347 -24.11 -19.02 19.43
CA LYS A 347 -22.92 -19.06 20.28
C LYS A 347 -22.60 -17.68 20.83
N ALA A 348 -22.72 -16.64 20.01
CA ALA A 348 -22.56 -15.24 20.45
C ALA A 348 -23.55 -14.90 21.58
N ALA A 349 -24.82 -15.27 21.42
CA ALA A 349 -25.85 -15.07 22.44
C ALA A 349 -25.50 -15.79 23.75
N ARG A 350 -25.09 -17.09 23.68
CA ARG A 350 -24.70 -17.87 24.86
C ARG A 350 -23.51 -17.26 25.60
N LEU A 351 -22.52 -16.75 24.89
CA LEU A 351 -21.37 -16.07 25.50
C LEU A 351 -21.79 -14.80 26.25
N LEU A 352 -22.71 -14.00 25.67
CA LEU A 352 -23.25 -12.81 26.33
C LEU A 352 -24.07 -13.17 27.55
N ASP A 353 -24.93 -14.23 27.47
CA ASP A 353 -25.70 -14.74 28.62
C ASP A 353 -24.75 -15.19 29.75
N GLY A 354 -23.68 -15.95 29.43
CA GLY A 354 -22.67 -16.38 30.38
C GLY A 354 -21.91 -15.23 31.04
N ALA A 355 -21.69 -14.13 30.31
CA ALA A 355 -21.09 -12.90 30.81
C ALA A 355 -22.09 -12.03 31.60
N GLY A 356 -23.34 -12.44 31.76
CA GLY A 356 -24.39 -11.73 32.51
C GLY A 356 -25.10 -10.62 31.73
N TRP A 357 -24.90 -10.53 30.41
CA TRP A 357 -25.61 -9.62 29.53
C TRP A 357 -26.91 -10.27 29.05
N LEU A 358 -28.00 -10.07 29.78
CA LEU A 358 -29.25 -10.78 29.57
C LEU A 358 -30.20 -10.04 28.61
N MET A 359 -30.87 -10.79 27.74
CA MET A 359 -31.87 -10.27 26.80
C MET A 359 -33.10 -9.78 27.53
N ALA A 360 -33.52 -8.55 27.28
CA ALA A 360 -34.74 -7.96 27.81
C ALA A 360 -35.90 -8.02 26.79
N ALA A 361 -37.11 -7.70 27.23
CA ALA A 361 -38.32 -7.74 26.41
C ALA A 361 -38.32 -6.72 25.23
N ASP A 362 -37.50 -5.69 25.32
CA ASP A 362 -37.32 -4.67 24.26
C ASP A 362 -36.32 -5.11 23.16
N GLY A 363 -35.80 -6.33 23.29
CA GLY A 363 -34.88 -6.92 22.30
C GLY A 363 -33.41 -6.49 22.45
N TRP A 364 -33.04 -5.84 23.54
CA TRP A 364 -31.68 -5.46 23.86
C TRP A 364 -31.15 -6.19 25.10
N ARG A 365 -29.86 -6.29 25.22
CA ARG A 365 -29.21 -6.90 26.38
C ARG A 365 -28.80 -5.87 27.41
N TYR A 366 -28.92 -6.29 28.68
CA TYR A 366 -28.57 -5.46 29.83
C TYR A 366 -27.77 -6.25 30.86
N LYS A 367 -26.84 -5.57 31.54
CA LYS A 367 -26.12 -6.04 32.72
C LYS A 367 -26.07 -4.87 33.73
N ASP A 368 -26.49 -5.07 34.98
CA ASP A 368 -26.52 -4.05 36.04
C ASP A 368 -27.20 -2.74 35.60
N GLY A 369 -28.26 -2.84 34.83
CA GLY A 369 -29.02 -1.70 34.31
C GLY A 369 -28.37 -0.97 33.12
N GLN A 370 -27.19 -1.39 32.71
CA GLN A 370 -26.49 -0.85 31.55
C GLN A 370 -26.85 -1.65 30.28
N ARG A 371 -27.14 -0.93 29.19
CA ARG A 371 -27.43 -1.53 27.89
C ARG A 371 -26.13 -1.95 27.19
N ALA A 372 -26.12 -3.14 26.58
CA ALA A 372 -25.06 -3.59 25.70
C ALA A 372 -24.97 -2.66 24.49
N SER A 373 -23.97 -1.81 24.43
CA SER A 373 -23.82 -0.81 23.38
C SER A 373 -22.35 -0.55 23.07
N VAL A 374 -22.04 -0.38 21.78
CA VAL A 374 -20.71 -0.03 21.27
C VAL A 374 -20.80 1.04 20.18
N ARG A 375 -19.71 1.78 19.99
CA ARG A 375 -19.53 2.71 18.87
C ARG A 375 -18.46 2.17 17.96
N LEU A 376 -18.73 2.09 16.66
CA LEU A 376 -17.74 1.78 15.63
C LEU A 376 -17.31 3.08 14.96
N TYR A 377 -16.02 3.38 15.06
CA TYR A 377 -15.41 4.56 14.41
C TYR A 377 -14.72 4.16 13.12
N TYR A 378 -14.91 4.96 12.07
CA TYR A 378 -14.32 4.77 10.76
C TYR A 378 -13.99 6.11 10.09
N ASN A 379 -13.14 6.08 9.05
CA ASN A 379 -12.84 7.28 8.26
C ASN A 379 -14.05 7.60 7.35
N SER A 380 -14.71 8.74 7.57
CA SER A 380 -15.92 9.16 6.85
C SER A 380 -15.74 9.32 5.34
N GLN A 381 -14.51 9.44 4.86
CA GLN A 381 -14.19 9.48 3.43
C GLN A 381 -14.23 8.08 2.77
N ASN A 382 -14.31 7.00 3.56
CA ASN A 382 -14.35 5.64 3.06
C ASN A 382 -15.78 5.07 3.13
N ALA A 383 -16.50 5.14 2.00
CA ALA A 383 -17.88 4.65 1.90
C ALA A 383 -17.99 3.13 2.13
N GLN A 384 -16.94 2.36 1.79
CA GLN A 384 -16.91 0.92 1.99
C GLN A 384 -16.84 0.56 3.48
N GLU A 385 -16.03 1.28 4.28
CA GLU A 385 -15.98 1.09 5.73
C GLU A 385 -17.34 1.35 6.38
N ARG A 386 -18.07 2.37 5.87
CA ARG A 386 -19.43 2.65 6.29
C ARG A 386 -20.37 1.47 6.00
N SER A 387 -20.35 0.96 4.77
CA SER A 387 -21.24 -0.16 4.37
C SER A 387 -20.97 -1.43 5.18
N ILE A 388 -19.68 -1.73 5.46
CA ILE A 388 -19.28 -2.82 6.35
C ILE A 388 -19.84 -2.58 7.76
N GLY A 389 -19.71 -1.35 8.28
CA GLY A 389 -20.27 -0.97 9.58
C GLY A 389 -21.78 -1.14 9.66
N GLU A 390 -22.53 -0.74 8.63
CA GLU A 390 -23.98 -0.90 8.55
C GLU A 390 -24.39 -2.39 8.53
N TYR A 391 -23.63 -3.23 7.83
CA TYR A 391 -23.86 -4.68 7.83
C TYR A 391 -23.63 -5.28 9.23
N MET A 392 -22.51 -4.96 9.87
CA MET A 392 -22.19 -5.39 11.23
C MET A 392 -23.23 -4.89 12.26
N GLN A 393 -23.74 -3.68 12.10
CA GLN A 393 -24.80 -3.13 12.96
C GLN A 393 -26.05 -4.01 12.93
N ALA A 394 -26.43 -4.47 11.73
CA ALA A 394 -27.58 -5.36 11.57
C ALA A 394 -27.34 -6.73 12.25
N ASP A 395 -26.11 -7.26 12.17
CA ASP A 395 -25.77 -8.53 12.81
C ASP A 395 -25.76 -8.42 14.35
N LEU A 396 -25.13 -7.39 14.89
CA LEU A 396 -25.07 -7.19 16.35
C LEU A 396 -26.46 -6.96 16.95
N LYS A 397 -27.38 -6.32 16.20
CA LYS A 397 -28.76 -6.15 16.62
C LYS A 397 -29.48 -7.50 16.82
N LYS A 398 -29.20 -8.52 16.00
CA LYS A 398 -29.77 -9.86 16.12
C LYS A 398 -29.47 -10.52 17.46
N ILE A 399 -28.32 -10.19 18.04
CA ILE A 399 -27.87 -10.70 19.35
C ILE A 399 -28.14 -9.72 20.50
N GLY A 400 -28.91 -8.63 20.26
CA GLY A 400 -29.32 -7.66 21.28
C GLY A 400 -28.23 -6.67 21.69
N VAL A 401 -27.20 -6.44 20.87
CA VAL A 401 -26.15 -5.43 21.08
C VAL A 401 -26.41 -4.22 20.18
N GLU A 402 -26.52 -3.03 20.77
CA GLU A 402 -26.62 -1.78 20.03
C GLU A 402 -25.25 -1.38 19.49
N MET A 403 -25.14 -1.15 18.18
CA MET A 403 -23.95 -0.55 17.60
C MET A 403 -24.29 0.78 16.95
N LYS A 404 -23.54 1.85 17.29
CA LYS A 404 -23.60 3.16 16.64
C LYS A 404 -22.41 3.30 15.72
N ILE A 405 -22.64 3.74 14.48
CA ILE A 405 -21.59 3.94 13.48
C ILE A 405 -21.24 5.42 13.46
N VAL A 406 -19.97 5.76 13.66
CA VAL A 406 -19.48 7.14 13.77
C VAL A 406 -18.40 7.37 12.72
N GLY A 407 -18.75 8.08 11.66
CA GLY A 407 -17.79 8.52 10.64
C GLY A 407 -17.07 9.79 11.09
N GLU A 408 -15.76 9.77 11.11
CA GLU A 408 -14.93 10.91 11.47
C GLU A 408 -14.05 11.35 10.29
N GLU A 409 -13.71 12.63 10.24
CA GLU A 409 -12.66 13.12 9.37
C GLU A 409 -11.33 12.47 9.76
N LYS A 410 -10.43 12.28 8.78
CA LYS A 410 -9.20 11.50 8.96
C LYS A 410 -8.36 11.91 10.16
N GLN A 411 -8.19 13.22 10.42
CA GLN A 411 -7.38 13.67 11.56
C GLN A 411 -8.06 13.36 12.90
N ALA A 412 -9.37 13.60 13.01
CA ALA A 412 -10.14 13.26 14.21
C ALA A 412 -10.12 11.74 14.48
N PHE A 413 -10.25 10.93 13.44
CA PHE A 413 -10.12 9.47 13.51
C PHE A 413 -8.73 9.04 14.04
N LEU A 414 -7.65 9.66 13.57
CA LEU A 414 -6.29 9.39 14.05
C LEU A 414 -6.06 9.86 15.50
N ASP A 415 -6.64 10.99 15.88
CA ASP A 415 -6.53 11.50 17.25
C ASP A 415 -7.31 10.61 18.24
N ARG A 416 -8.45 10.07 17.82
CA ARG A 416 -9.21 9.06 18.57
C ARG A 416 -8.41 7.78 18.74
N GLN A 417 -7.74 7.33 17.68
CA GLN A 417 -6.85 6.19 17.70
C GLN A 417 -5.75 6.35 18.76
N LYS A 418 -5.12 7.52 18.82
CA LYS A 418 -4.07 7.83 19.81
C LYS A 418 -4.58 7.92 21.24
N SER A 419 -5.80 8.45 21.43
CA SER A 419 -6.38 8.62 22.76
C SER A 419 -6.95 7.33 23.34
N GLY A 420 -7.27 6.33 22.49
CA GLY A 420 -7.97 5.11 22.92
C GLY A 420 -9.45 5.33 23.27
N ASP A 421 -10.04 6.48 22.91
CA ASP A 421 -11.46 6.79 23.16
C ASP A 421 -12.36 6.14 22.09
N PHE A 422 -12.32 4.83 21.98
CA PHE A 422 -13.18 4.03 21.09
C PHE A 422 -13.48 2.67 21.72
N GLU A 423 -14.67 2.13 21.47
CA GLU A 423 -15.00 0.72 21.76
C GLU A 423 -14.60 -0.17 20.60
N LEU A 424 -15.02 0.20 19.37
CA LEU A 424 -14.65 -0.46 18.12
C LEU A 424 -14.02 0.56 17.17
N GLN A 425 -12.97 0.18 16.46
CA GLN A 425 -12.36 1.01 15.44
C GLN A 425 -11.98 0.20 14.21
N TYR A 426 -12.26 0.76 13.04
CA TYR A 426 -11.84 0.16 11.77
C TYR A 426 -10.31 0.17 11.64
N SER A 427 -9.72 -0.95 11.27
CA SER A 427 -8.27 -1.12 11.13
C SER A 427 -7.91 -1.88 9.86
N LEU A 428 -6.76 -1.53 9.32
CA LEU A 428 -6.11 -2.25 8.24
C LEU A 428 -4.67 -2.53 8.68
N SER A 429 -4.20 -3.78 8.57
CA SER A 429 -2.78 -4.06 8.80
C SER A 429 -1.92 -3.31 7.76
N TRP A 430 -0.63 -3.22 8.01
CA TRP A 430 0.23 -2.42 7.13
C TRP A 430 0.51 -3.11 5.79
N GLY A 431 0.20 -4.40 5.71
CA GLY A 431 0.42 -5.22 4.54
C GLY A 431 1.88 -5.64 4.35
N THR A 432 2.09 -6.60 3.47
CA THR A 432 3.46 -7.02 3.13
C THR A 432 4.23 -5.87 2.45
N PRO A 433 5.54 -5.72 2.71
CA PRO A 433 6.41 -6.51 3.58
C PRO A 433 6.48 -6.00 5.04
N TYR A 434 5.61 -5.08 5.46
CA TYR A 434 5.57 -4.55 6.83
C TYR A 434 5.00 -5.57 7.83
N ASP A 435 4.08 -6.43 7.36
CA ASP A 435 3.52 -7.52 8.13
C ASP A 435 4.47 -8.74 8.06
N PRO A 436 4.66 -9.47 9.17
CA PRO A 436 4.08 -9.21 10.49
C PRO A 436 4.94 -8.29 11.37
N GLN A 437 6.24 -8.16 11.11
CA GLN A 437 7.23 -7.61 12.04
C GLN A 437 7.00 -6.15 12.40
N SER A 438 6.95 -5.25 11.42
CA SER A 438 6.79 -3.81 11.68
C SER A 438 5.39 -3.51 12.24
N TYR A 439 4.37 -4.25 11.79
CA TYR A 439 3.01 -4.14 12.33
C TYR A 439 2.96 -4.58 13.80
N LEU A 440 3.50 -5.75 14.17
CA LEU A 440 3.57 -6.18 15.56
C LEU A 440 4.41 -5.23 16.42
N SER A 441 5.50 -4.69 15.87
CA SER A 441 6.34 -3.71 16.55
C SER A 441 5.53 -2.49 16.98
N SER A 442 4.62 -2.02 16.12
CA SER A 442 3.75 -0.86 16.39
C SER A 442 2.77 -1.07 17.55
N TRP A 443 2.46 -2.33 17.92
CA TRP A 443 1.56 -2.64 19.04
C TRP A 443 2.12 -2.20 20.40
N ARG A 444 3.41 -1.87 20.49
CA ARG A 444 4.07 -1.33 21.67
C ARG A 444 4.10 0.20 21.72
N ILE A 445 3.59 0.88 20.67
CA ILE A 445 3.67 2.33 20.53
C ILE A 445 2.34 2.96 20.91
N PRO A 446 2.27 3.80 21.96
CA PRO A 446 1.02 4.39 22.47
C PRO A 446 0.19 5.18 21.46
N ALA A 447 0.82 5.68 20.40
CA ALA A 447 0.14 6.43 19.34
C ALA A 447 -0.71 5.57 18.40
N HIS A 448 -0.62 4.23 18.47
CA HIS A 448 -1.34 3.30 17.61
C HIS A 448 -2.60 2.74 18.29
N GLY A 449 -3.66 2.56 17.50
CA GLY A 449 -4.93 2.02 17.98
C GLY A 449 -4.80 0.59 18.50
N ASP A 450 -3.92 -0.21 17.90
CA ASP A 450 -3.62 -1.57 18.34
C ASP A 450 -3.09 -1.60 19.78
N TYR A 451 -2.15 -0.70 20.12
CA TYR A 451 -1.68 -0.54 21.49
C TYR A 451 -2.84 -0.18 22.46
N GLN A 452 -3.65 0.81 22.08
CA GLN A 452 -4.77 1.28 22.89
C GLN A 452 -5.84 0.18 23.09
N ALA A 453 -6.15 -0.58 22.03
CA ALA A 453 -7.10 -1.68 22.12
C ALA A 453 -6.62 -2.81 23.05
N GLN A 454 -5.31 -2.99 23.15
CA GLN A 454 -4.67 -4.06 23.95
C GLN A 454 -4.40 -3.66 25.41
N LEU A 455 -4.52 -2.39 25.80
CA LEU A 455 -4.20 -1.91 27.16
C LEU A 455 -5.01 -2.61 28.27
N GLY A 456 -6.22 -3.10 27.96
CA GLY A 456 -7.04 -3.83 28.92
C GLY A 456 -6.76 -5.32 29.03
N LEU A 457 -5.79 -5.85 28.27
CA LEU A 457 -5.40 -7.25 28.33
C LEU A 457 -4.61 -7.54 29.59
N GLU A 458 -4.94 -8.67 30.27
CA GLU A 458 -4.28 -9.08 31.51
C GLU A 458 -2.77 -9.28 31.32
N ARG A 459 -2.35 -9.78 30.15
CA ARG A 459 -0.93 -10.05 29.86
C ARG A 459 -0.31 -9.04 28.88
N LYS A 460 -0.74 -7.77 28.91
CA LYS A 460 -0.20 -6.74 27.98
C LYS A 460 1.30 -6.57 28.13
N ASP A 461 1.83 -6.53 29.35
CA ASP A 461 3.29 -6.42 29.60
C ASP A 461 4.07 -7.62 29.05
N TRP A 462 3.51 -8.83 29.18
CA TRP A 462 4.09 -10.02 28.59
C TRP A 462 4.07 -9.95 27.05
N LEU A 463 2.97 -9.48 26.47
CA LEU A 463 2.83 -9.32 25.02
C LEU A 463 3.92 -8.39 24.48
N ASP A 464 4.09 -7.22 25.09
CA ASP A 464 5.10 -6.23 24.69
C ASP A 464 6.54 -6.78 24.84
N ALA A 465 6.82 -7.46 25.95
CA ALA A 465 8.10 -8.11 26.16
C ALA A 465 8.36 -9.23 25.15
N SER A 466 7.32 -9.99 24.79
CA SER A 466 7.43 -11.08 23.80
C SER A 466 7.67 -10.54 22.39
N ILE A 467 7.00 -9.44 22.00
CA ILE A 467 7.28 -8.76 20.74
C ILE A 467 8.72 -8.25 20.72
N THR A 468 9.21 -7.67 21.81
CA THR A 468 10.61 -7.19 21.90
C THR A 468 11.60 -8.34 21.71
N ARG A 469 11.38 -9.49 22.39
CA ARG A 469 12.21 -10.69 22.20
C ARG A 469 12.15 -11.21 20.78
N LEU A 470 10.96 -11.24 20.19
CA LEU A 470 10.73 -11.68 18.81
C LEU A 470 11.57 -10.87 17.82
N MET A 471 11.66 -9.55 17.98
CA MET A 471 12.43 -8.67 17.08
C MET A 471 13.95 -8.89 17.19
N THR A 472 14.43 -9.35 18.36
CA THR A 472 15.87 -9.57 18.62
C THR A 472 16.29 -11.05 18.49
N GLU A 473 15.36 -11.99 18.29
CA GLU A 473 15.67 -13.41 18.18
C GLU A 473 16.33 -13.74 16.84
N THR A 474 17.54 -14.29 16.90
CA THR A 474 18.33 -14.67 15.72
C THR A 474 18.07 -16.10 15.24
N ASP A 475 17.64 -16.98 16.14
CA ASP A 475 17.26 -18.35 15.80
C ASP A 475 15.86 -18.39 15.17
N GLU A 476 15.77 -18.93 13.97
CA GLU A 476 14.53 -18.91 13.20
C GLU A 476 13.42 -19.78 13.83
N GLU A 477 13.75 -20.93 14.40
CA GLU A 477 12.74 -21.80 14.99
C GLU A 477 12.19 -21.22 16.30
N ARG A 478 13.03 -20.56 17.09
CA ARG A 478 12.59 -19.82 18.27
C ARG A 478 11.74 -18.62 17.90
N ARG A 479 12.10 -17.93 16.83
CA ARG A 479 11.31 -16.81 16.31
C ARG A 479 9.93 -17.25 15.82
N LYS A 480 9.83 -18.39 15.12
CA LYS A 480 8.54 -19.00 14.74
C LYS A 480 7.69 -19.30 15.95
N ALA A 481 8.28 -19.88 16.99
CA ALA A 481 7.58 -20.18 18.24
C ALA A 481 7.05 -18.90 18.91
N LEU A 482 7.85 -17.85 18.97
CA LEU A 482 7.43 -16.56 19.53
C LEU A 482 6.28 -15.91 18.72
N TYR A 483 6.29 -16.01 17.38
CA TYR A 483 5.16 -15.57 16.56
C TYR A 483 3.89 -16.36 16.87
N ALA A 484 4.00 -17.68 17.00
CA ALA A 484 2.86 -18.51 17.35
C ALA A 484 2.29 -18.17 18.74
N GLU A 485 3.15 -17.91 19.74
CA GLU A 485 2.72 -17.47 21.07
C GLU A 485 2.02 -16.11 21.04
N VAL A 486 2.61 -15.11 20.37
CA VAL A 486 2.09 -13.73 20.30
C VAL A 486 0.76 -13.67 19.55
N LEU A 487 0.73 -14.25 18.35
CA LEU A 487 -0.48 -14.22 17.49
C LEU A 487 -1.58 -15.12 18.06
N GLY A 488 -1.22 -16.27 18.66
CA GLY A 488 -2.16 -17.15 19.36
C GLY A 488 -2.82 -16.44 20.55
N TYR A 489 -2.04 -15.78 21.38
CA TYR A 489 -2.56 -15.03 22.53
C TYR A 489 -3.55 -13.93 22.08
N VAL A 490 -3.18 -13.11 21.11
CA VAL A 490 -4.04 -12.02 20.61
C VAL A 490 -5.31 -12.58 19.95
N HIS A 491 -5.18 -13.70 19.22
CA HIS A 491 -6.33 -14.41 18.68
C HIS A 491 -7.26 -14.89 19.80
N ASP A 492 -6.75 -15.56 20.83
CA ASP A 492 -7.54 -16.10 21.94
C ASP A 492 -8.21 -15.02 22.77
N GLU A 493 -7.55 -13.88 22.97
CA GLU A 493 -8.12 -12.70 23.64
C GLU A 493 -9.20 -11.99 22.82
N GLY A 494 -9.28 -12.24 21.52
CA GLY A 494 -10.34 -11.71 20.68
C GLY A 494 -10.29 -10.21 20.45
N VAL A 495 -9.12 -9.59 20.47
CA VAL A 495 -8.94 -8.13 20.32
C VAL A 495 -9.24 -7.64 18.91
N TYR A 496 -9.23 -8.51 17.92
CA TYR A 496 -9.53 -8.22 16.52
C TYR A 496 -10.71 -9.05 16.02
N ILE A 497 -11.61 -8.43 15.26
CA ILE A 497 -12.49 -9.16 14.34
C ILE A 497 -11.83 -9.11 12.96
N PRO A 498 -11.06 -10.13 12.56
CA PRO A 498 -10.56 -10.22 11.20
C PRO A 498 -11.75 -10.35 10.24
N LEU A 499 -11.85 -9.49 9.24
CA LEU A 499 -12.96 -9.50 8.28
C LEU A 499 -12.52 -10.20 6.98
N THR A 500 -11.62 -9.57 6.25
CA THR A 500 -11.14 -10.05 4.95
C THR A 500 -9.67 -9.72 4.75
N TYR A 501 -9.05 -10.37 3.78
CA TYR A 501 -7.73 -9.99 3.29
C TYR A 501 -7.88 -9.10 2.06
N SER A 502 -7.43 -7.84 2.21
CA SER A 502 -7.51 -6.84 1.16
C SER A 502 -6.55 -7.13 0.00
N ARG A 503 -6.90 -6.66 -1.20
CA ARG A 503 -6.16 -6.89 -2.43
C ARG A 503 -6.07 -5.61 -3.24
N THR A 504 -4.94 -5.40 -3.90
CA THR A 504 -4.80 -4.35 -4.90
C THR A 504 -5.49 -4.75 -6.20
N LYS A 505 -6.08 -3.79 -6.87
CA LYS A 505 -6.81 -3.96 -8.12
C LYS A 505 -6.20 -3.11 -9.22
N ALA A 506 -6.25 -3.59 -10.46
CA ALA A 506 -5.82 -2.85 -11.63
C ALA A 506 -6.86 -2.97 -12.74
N VAL A 507 -7.13 -1.86 -13.44
CA VAL A 507 -7.90 -1.80 -14.68
C VAL A 507 -7.06 -1.05 -15.70
N HIS A 508 -6.91 -1.63 -16.90
CA HIS A 508 -6.10 -1.00 -17.93
C HIS A 508 -6.57 -1.32 -19.35
N VAL A 509 -6.17 -0.48 -20.30
CA VAL A 509 -6.40 -0.75 -21.72
C VAL A 509 -5.69 -2.06 -22.12
N ARG A 510 -6.28 -2.85 -23.02
CA ARG A 510 -5.77 -4.18 -23.38
C ARG A 510 -4.41 -4.16 -24.09
N GLU A 511 -4.09 -3.04 -24.71
CA GLU A 511 -2.83 -2.78 -25.40
C GLU A 511 -1.66 -2.65 -24.41
N LEU A 512 -1.91 -2.15 -23.20
CA LEU A 512 -0.91 -2.08 -22.14
C LEU A 512 -0.58 -3.49 -21.63
N LYS A 513 0.71 -3.84 -21.64
CA LYS A 513 1.27 -5.12 -21.19
C LYS A 513 2.19 -4.90 -19.99
N GLY A 514 2.57 -5.99 -19.32
CA GLY A 514 3.49 -5.96 -18.20
C GLY A 514 2.89 -5.43 -16.88
N VAL A 515 1.57 -5.21 -16.82
CA VAL A 515 0.89 -4.83 -15.58
C VAL A 515 0.98 -6.00 -14.59
N SER A 516 1.58 -5.74 -13.44
CA SER A 516 1.79 -6.72 -12.38
C SER A 516 1.67 -6.05 -11.01
N PHE A 517 1.60 -6.84 -9.95
CA PHE A 517 1.53 -6.34 -8.58
C PHE A 517 2.88 -6.58 -7.90
N GLY A 518 3.35 -5.59 -7.12
CA GLY A 518 4.47 -5.72 -6.21
C GLY A 518 4.09 -6.51 -4.95
N VAL A 519 5.04 -6.70 -4.05
CA VAL A 519 4.77 -7.30 -2.73
C VAL A 519 4.05 -6.32 -1.81
N SER A 520 4.19 -5.04 -2.06
CA SER A 520 3.53 -3.98 -1.31
C SER A 520 2.35 -3.40 -2.10
N GLN A 521 1.26 -3.08 -1.39
CA GLN A 521 0.13 -2.33 -1.96
C GLN A 521 0.52 -0.92 -2.45
N TYR A 522 1.69 -0.44 -2.04
CA TYR A 522 2.21 0.89 -2.39
C TYR A 522 3.17 0.86 -3.59
N GLU A 523 3.40 -0.30 -4.21
CA GLU A 523 4.26 -0.45 -5.38
C GLU A 523 3.45 -0.57 -6.65
N ILE A 524 3.79 0.23 -7.65
CA ILE A 524 3.27 0.12 -9.01
C ILE A 524 4.47 -0.03 -9.95
N PRO A 525 4.71 -1.24 -10.49
CA PRO A 525 5.91 -1.51 -11.30
C PRO A 525 5.78 -0.97 -12.74
N PHE A 526 5.76 0.37 -12.87
CA PHE A 526 5.64 1.05 -14.16
C PHE A 526 6.77 0.71 -15.12
N GLU A 527 7.97 0.38 -14.61
CA GLU A 527 9.15 0.03 -15.41
C GLU A 527 8.97 -1.28 -16.19
N LYS A 528 8.04 -2.14 -15.78
CA LYS A 528 7.71 -3.40 -16.47
C LYS A 528 6.65 -3.23 -17.55
N MET A 529 5.96 -2.08 -17.59
CA MET A 529 4.83 -1.85 -18.48
C MET A 529 5.28 -1.37 -19.86
N TYR A 530 4.49 -1.72 -20.90
CA TYR A 530 4.74 -1.30 -22.30
C TYR A 530 3.47 -1.44 -23.16
N PHE A 531 3.46 -0.70 -24.26
CA PHE A 531 2.46 -0.85 -25.32
C PHE A 531 2.95 -1.71 -26.47
#